data_29dbe51cf2efe5857a4cfa16570f99a2
#
_entry.id   29dbe51cf2efe5857a4cfa16570f99a2
#
_cell.length_a   1.000
_cell.length_b   1.000
_cell.length_c   1.000
_cell.angle_alpha   90.00
_cell.angle_beta   90.00
_cell.angle_gamma   90.00
#
_symmetry.space_group_name_H-M   'P 1'
#
loop_
_entity.id
_entity.type
_entity.pdbx_description
1 polymer ?
#
loop_
_entity_poly.entity_id
_entity_poly.type
_entity_poly.pdbx_seq_one_letter_code
_entity_poly.pdbx_strand_id
1 'polypeptide(L)' 'MKEILRTNDLVKISYAQALLSDAGIESVVLDAHAGTIYGGAMIKRRLMVIHEDAEEAADIVAALQD' A
#
# COMPACT_ATOMS: atom_id res chain seq x y z
N MET A 1 -11.81 1.93 -4.86
CA MET A 1 -10.52 2.21 -4.21
C MET A 1 -9.42 2.28 -5.25
N LYS A 2 -8.38 3.00 -4.96
CA LYS A 2 -7.30 3.20 -5.89
C LYS A 2 -5.98 2.76 -5.28
N GLU A 3 -5.17 2.07 -6.08
CA GLU A 3 -3.84 1.63 -5.65
C GLU A 3 -2.87 2.81 -5.64
N ILE A 4 -2.12 2.96 -4.55
CA ILE A 4 -1.13 4.05 -4.43
C ILE A 4 0.28 3.54 -4.25
N LEU A 5 0.44 2.27 -3.88
CA LEU A 5 1.76 1.68 -3.68
C LEU A 5 1.67 0.18 -3.91
N ARG A 6 2.66 -0.38 -4.57
CA ARG A 6 2.75 -1.82 -4.77
C ARG A 6 4.17 -2.26 -4.45
N THR A 7 4.32 -3.16 -3.50
CA THR A 7 5.62 -3.64 -3.09
C THR A 7 5.50 -4.96 -2.35
N ASN A 8 6.57 -5.74 -2.36
CA ASN A 8 6.65 -6.93 -1.53
C ASN A 8 7.36 -6.67 -0.20
N ASP A 9 7.72 -5.43 0.07
CA ASP A 9 8.39 -5.04 1.30
C ASP A 9 7.37 -4.69 2.37
N LEU A 10 7.20 -5.58 3.34
CA LEU A 10 6.24 -5.37 4.43
C LEU A 10 6.56 -4.17 5.28
N VAL A 11 7.84 -3.83 5.42
CA VAL A 11 8.24 -2.66 6.19
C VAL A 11 7.77 -1.39 5.50
N LYS A 12 7.91 -1.32 4.17
CA LYS A 12 7.40 -0.18 3.41
C LYS A 12 5.89 -0.04 3.55
N ILE A 13 5.17 -1.15 3.45
CA ILE A 13 3.72 -1.14 3.59
C ILE A 13 3.32 -0.62 4.98
N SER A 14 3.94 -1.14 6.03
CA SER A 14 3.62 -0.72 7.39
C SER A 14 3.91 0.77 7.60
N TYR A 15 5.03 1.23 7.09
CA TYR A 15 5.41 2.62 7.22
C TYR A 15 4.45 3.53 6.45
N ALA A 16 4.09 3.13 5.24
CA ALA A 16 3.14 3.89 4.44
C ALA A 16 1.79 3.99 5.14
N GLN A 17 1.32 2.88 5.70
CA GLN A 17 0.05 2.89 6.45
C GLN A 17 0.11 3.83 7.66
N ALA A 18 1.23 3.84 8.35
CA ALA A 18 1.40 4.72 9.50
C ALA A 18 1.35 6.20 9.08
N LEU A 19 2.02 6.54 7.97
CA LEU A 19 1.99 7.90 7.46
C LEU A 19 0.58 8.31 7.04
N LEU A 20 -0.14 7.42 6.37
CA LEU A 20 -1.50 7.71 5.93
C LEU A 20 -2.44 7.85 7.11
N SER A 21 -2.32 6.98 8.09
CA SER A 21 -3.14 7.04 9.29
C SER A 21 -2.92 8.36 10.04
N ASP A 22 -1.66 8.79 10.11
CA ASP A 22 -1.30 10.05 10.76
C ASP A 22 -1.92 11.25 10.02
N ALA A 23 -2.14 11.12 8.73
CA ALA A 23 -2.79 12.15 7.92
C ALA A 23 -4.31 12.00 7.90
N GLY A 24 -4.87 11.03 8.63
CA GLY A 24 -6.31 10.80 8.67
C GLY A 24 -6.84 10.04 7.47
N ILE A 25 -5.99 9.35 6.73
CA ILE A 25 -6.39 8.59 5.55
C ILE A 25 -6.40 7.11 5.88
N GLU A 26 -7.54 6.46 5.67
CA GLU A 26 -7.65 5.02 5.83
C GLU A 26 -7.07 4.31 4.60
N SER A 27 -6.38 3.21 4.84
CA SER A 27 -5.80 2.42 3.76
C SER A 27 -6.05 0.94 4.00
N VAL A 28 -6.05 0.18 2.91
CA VAL A 28 -6.26 -1.27 2.94
C VAL A 28 -5.13 -1.92 2.15
N VAL A 29 -4.59 -3.01 2.70
CA VAL A 29 -3.57 -3.79 2.00
C VAL A 29 -4.23 -4.99 1.37
N LEU A 30 -4.05 -5.15 0.07
CA LEU A 30 -4.55 -6.31 -0.66
C LEU A 30 -3.37 -7.11 -1.19
N ASP A 31 -3.41 -8.42 -0.99
CA ASP A 31 -2.42 -9.30 -1.57
C ASP A 31 -2.67 -9.41 -3.07
N ALA A 32 -1.61 -9.56 -3.84
CA ALA A 32 -1.72 -9.65 -5.28
C ALA A 32 -2.55 -10.85 -5.71
N HIS A 33 -2.44 -11.96 -4.98
CA HIS A 33 -3.18 -13.16 -5.34
C HIS A 33 -3.27 -14.08 -4.15
N ALA A 34 -4.45 -14.16 -3.57
CA ALA A 34 -4.69 -15.05 -2.44
C ALA A 34 -4.60 -16.50 -2.91
N GLY A 35 -4.02 -17.33 -2.06
CA GLY A 35 -3.93 -18.77 -2.36
C GLY A 35 -2.79 -19.15 -3.25
N THR A 36 -1.93 -18.23 -3.60
CA THR A 36 -0.76 -18.59 -4.39
C THR A 36 0.19 -19.47 -3.58
N ILE A 37 0.78 -20.43 -4.22
CA ILE A 37 1.66 -21.40 -3.54
C ILE A 37 3.12 -20.98 -3.58
N TYR A 38 3.43 -19.88 -4.22
CA TYR A 38 4.80 -19.39 -4.28
C TYR A 38 5.11 -18.60 -3.01
N GLY A 39 6.14 -18.76 -2.35
CA GLY A 39 6.45 -18.11 -1.09
C GLY A 39 6.02 -16.64 -1.05
N GLY A 40 5.57 -16.18 0.11
CA GLY A 40 5.01 -14.84 0.29
C GLY A 40 5.93 -13.71 -0.13
N ALA A 41 7.25 -13.93 -0.12
CA ALA A 41 8.21 -12.91 -0.52
C ALA A 41 8.12 -12.55 -2.00
N MET A 42 7.51 -13.42 -2.80
CA MET A 42 7.36 -13.19 -4.23
C MET A 42 6.07 -12.49 -4.58
N ILE A 43 5.18 -12.30 -3.61
CA ILE A 43 3.88 -11.69 -3.85
C ILE A 43 3.94 -10.23 -3.47
N LYS A 44 3.63 -9.37 -4.43
CA LYS A 44 3.55 -7.94 -4.16
C LYS A 44 2.19 -7.63 -3.55
N ARG A 45 2.22 -6.80 -2.53
CA ARG A 45 1.00 -6.30 -1.89
C ARG A 45 0.68 -4.93 -2.41
N ARG A 46 -0.60 -4.63 -2.48
CA ARG A 46 -1.08 -3.36 -2.98
C ARG A 46 -1.68 -2.56 -1.83
N LEU A 47 -1.28 -1.32 -1.71
CA LEU A 47 -1.85 -0.42 -0.73
C LEU A 47 -2.90 0.43 -1.42
N MET A 48 -4.12 0.36 -0.92
CA MET A 48 -5.29 0.98 -1.55
C MET A 48 -5.90 2.02 -0.62
N VAL A 49 -6.38 3.09 -1.20
CA VAL A 49 -7.16 4.11 -0.47
C VAL A 49 -8.41 4.42 -1.26
N ILE A 50 -9.37 5.09 -0.62
CA ILE A 50 -10.57 5.52 -1.34
C ILE A 50 -10.17 6.55 -2.40
N HIS A 51 -10.97 6.62 -3.46
CA HIS A 51 -10.64 7.44 -4.62
C HIS A 51 -10.42 8.92 -4.25
N GLU A 52 -11.24 9.45 -3.36
CA GLU A 52 -11.14 10.86 -2.95
C GLU A 52 -9.82 11.20 -2.27
N ASP A 53 -9.19 10.23 -1.63
CA ASP A 53 -7.93 10.43 -0.92
C ASP A 53 -6.71 10.06 -1.76
N ALA A 54 -6.92 9.53 -2.96
CA ALA A 54 -5.83 8.92 -3.72
C ALA A 54 -4.71 9.90 -4.05
N GLU A 55 -5.04 11.12 -4.41
CA GLU A 55 -4.03 12.10 -4.80
C GLU A 55 -3.15 12.48 -3.60
N GLU A 56 -3.79 12.80 -2.48
CA GLU A 56 -3.06 13.14 -1.27
C GLU A 56 -2.25 11.97 -0.75
N ALA A 57 -2.84 10.78 -0.77
CA ALA A 57 -2.16 9.56 -0.33
C ALA A 57 -0.95 9.26 -1.20
N ALA A 58 -1.08 9.43 -2.51
CA ALA A 58 0.04 9.21 -3.42
C ALA A 58 1.20 10.17 -3.12
N ASP A 59 0.89 11.41 -2.81
CA ASP A 59 1.92 12.38 -2.44
C ASP A 59 2.63 11.97 -1.15
N ILE A 60 1.87 11.50 -0.17
CA ILE A 60 2.43 11.09 1.13
C ILE A 60 3.40 9.92 0.96
N VAL A 61 3.06 8.96 0.13
CA VAL A 61 3.89 7.76 -0.04
C VAL A 61 4.90 7.88 -1.18
N ALA A 62 4.94 9.01 -1.87
CA ALA A 62 5.82 9.17 -3.03
C ALA A 62 7.30 8.91 -2.69
N ALA A 63 7.73 9.29 -1.50
CA ALA A 63 9.10 9.08 -1.06
C ALA A 63 9.45 7.60 -0.87
N LEU A 64 8.44 6.74 -0.78
CA LEU A 64 8.64 5.31 -0.58
C LEU A 64 8.61 4.53 -1.90
N GLN A 65 8.27 5.18 -2.99
CA GLN A 65 8.22 4.52 -4.31
C GLN A 65 9.64 4.26 -4.80
N ASP A 66 9.83 3.13 -5.41
CA ASP A 66 11.11 2.77 -6.01
C ASP A 66 11.26 3.42 -7.37
#